data_b7ba7d5967ebdef17c8b313982141f2a
#
_entry.id   b7ba7d5967ebdef17c8b313982141f2a
#
_cell.length_a   1.000
_cell.length_b   1.000
_cell.length_c   1.000
_cell.angle_alpha   90.00
_cell.angle_beta   90.00
_cell.angle_gamma   90.00
#
_symmetry.space_group_name_H-M   'P 1'
#
loop_
_entity.id
_entity.type
_entity.pdbx_description
1 polymer ?
#
loop_
_entity_poly.entity_id
_entity_poly.type
_entity_poly.pdbx_seq_one_letter_code
_entity_poly.pdbx_strand_id
1 'polypeptide(L)'
;SSLIETALYDPNSQMLRAFLSGVAKHLNEQGQAWLIMSNLAELIGLRGTDDLNTWIADAGLRLLTKHDTTPKHAKAQDSSDVLHAVRSKEVTSLYCLVKQD
;
A
#
# COMPACT_ATOMS: atom_id res chain seq x y z
N SER A 1 -11.21 3.99 11.50
CA SER A 1 -11.00 2.54 11.57
C SER A 1 -9.54 2.22 11.89
N SER A 2 -9.30 1.02 12.37
CA SER A 2 -7.95 0.58 12.72
C SER A 2 -7.00 0.58 11.51
N LEU A 3 -7.49 0.29 10.31
CA LEU A 3 -6.67 0.31 9.11
C LEU A 3 -6.21 1.72 8.76
N ILE A 4 -7.10 2.70 8.89
CA ILE A 4 -6.74 4.10 8.64
C ILE A 4 -5.77 4.58 9.71
N GLU A 5 -6.03 4.24 10.97
CA GLU A 5 -5.14 4.59 12.06
C GLU A 5 -3.75 3.99 11.87
N THR A 6 -3.68 2.73 11.45
CA THR A 6 -2.39 2.07 11.19
C THR A 6 -1.63 2.80 10.08
N ALA A 7 -2.31 3.17 9.00
CA ALA A 7 -1.68 3.91 7.91
C ALA A 7 -1.16 5.27 8.37
N LEU A 8 -1.89 5.95 9.27
CA LEU A 8 -1.49 7.25 9.79
C LEU A 8 -0.35 7.16 10.81
N TYR A 9 -0.27 6.03 11.54
CA TYR A 9 0.72 5.83 12.59
C TYR A 9 1.94 5.03 12.15
N ASP A 10 2.16 4.86 10.85
CA ASP A 10 3.38 4.23 10.30
C ASP A 10 4.34 5.31 9.81
N PRO A 11 5.11 5.97 10.71
CA PRO A 11 5.97 7.08 10.34
C PRO A 11 6.98 6.66 9.28
N ASN A 12 7.06 7.43 8.19
CA ASN A 12 7.97 7.16 7.07
C ASN A 12 7.78 5.75 6.49
N SER A 13 6.60 5.16 6.69
CA SER A 13 6.26 3.81 6.22
C SER A 13 7.26 2.76 6.70
N GLN A 14 7.72 2.87 7.94
CA GLN A 14 8.73 1.98 8.52
C GLN A 14 8.27 0.52 8.55
N MET A 15 7.02 0.27 8.94
CA MET A 15 6.48 -1.07 8.99
C MET A 15 6.38 -1.68 7.60
N LEU A 16 5.93 -0.90 6.63
CA LEU A 16 5.83 -1.34 5.24
C LEU A 16 7.22 -1.69 4.69
N ARG A 17 8.19 -0.82 4.93
CA ARG A 17 9.56 -1.03 4.44
C ARG A 17 10.20 -2.26 5.09
N ALA A 18 9.98 -2.46 6.39
CA ALA A 18 10.46 -3.64 7.11
C ALA A 18 9.81 -4.92 6.57
N PHE A 19 8.51 -4.87 6.27
CA PHE A 19 7.80 -5.98 5.66
C PHE A 19 8.42 -6.37 4.32
N LEU A 20 8.68 -5.40 3.46
CA LEU A 20 9.27 -5.66 2.15
C LEU A 20 10.66 -6.28 2.27
N SER A 21 11.48 -5.77 3.19
CA SER A 21 12.81 -6.34 3.43
C SER A 21 12.72 -7.78 3.94
N GLY A 22 11.78 -8.05 4.84
CA GLY A 22 11.56 -9.39 5.38
C GLY A 22 11.10 -10.37 4.32
N VAL A 23 10.17 -9.94 3.48
CA VAL A 23 9.66 -10.76 2.38
C VAL A 23 10.81 -11.12 1.43
N ALA A 24 11.63 -10.14 1.05
CA ALA A 24 12.73 -10.36 0.13
C ALA A 24 13.73 -11.40 0.66
N LYS A 25 13.97 -11.43 1.97
CA LYS A 25 14.88 -12.38 2.60
C LYS A 25 14.35 -13.80 2.61
N HIS A 26 13.04 -13.97 2.70
CA HIS A 26 12.41 -15.28 2.91
C HIS A 26 11.71 -15.83 1.67
N LEU A 27 11.60 -15.04 0.61
CA LEU A 27 10.91 -15.44 -0.60
C LEU A 27 11.82 -16.32 -1.46
N ASN A 28 11.30 -17.47 -1.90
CA ASN A 28 11.98 -18.31 -2.87
C ASN A 28 12.03 -17.64 -4.24
N GLU A 29 12.95 -18.08 -5.11
CA GLU A 29 13.11 -17.48 -6.44
C GLU A 29 11.84 -17.54 -7.28
N GLN A 30 11.03 -18.57 -7.10
CA GLN A 30 9.76 -18.73 -7.80
C GLN A 30 8.57 -18.36 -6.91
N GLY A 31 8.82 -17.89 -5.71
CA GLY A 31 7.77 -17.51 -4.77
C GLY A 31 7.13 -16.20 -5.12
N GLN A 32 5.92 -16.03 -4.61
CA GLN A 32 5.16 -14.79 -4.76
C GLN A 32 4.70 -14.31 -3.39
N ALA A 33 4.73 -13.02 -3.21
CA ALA A 33 4.18 -12.39 -2.01
C ALA A 33 3.06 -11.45 -2.44
N TRP A 34 1.97 -11.45 -1.68
CA TRP A 34 0.81 -10.62 -1.98
C TRP A 34 0.68 -9.55 -0.91
N LEU A 35 0.56 -8.31 -1.36
CA LEU A 35 0.45 -7.14 -0.49
C LEU A 35 -0.80 -6.37 -0.87
N ILE A 36 -1.67 -6.13 0.12
CA ILE A 36 -2.86 -5.31 -0.06
C ILE A 36 -2.58 -3.94 0.54
N MET A 37 -2.71 -2.88 -0.28
CA MET A 37 -2.44 -1.51 0.15
C MET A 37 -3.50 -0.56 -0.37
N SER A 38 -3.90 0.35 0.49
CA SER A 38 -4.67 1.52 0.10
C SER A 38 -3.73 2.66 -0.27
N ASN A 39 -4.14 3.50 -1.21
CA ASN A 39 -3.39 4.71 -1.54
C ASN A 39 -3.75 5.90 -0.62
N LEU A 40 -4.42 5.64 0.49
CA LEU A 40 -4.85 6.69 1.40
C LEU A 40 -3.67 7.54 1.89
N ALA A 41 -2.55 6.91 2.23
CA ALA A 41 -1.37 7.63 2.70
C ALA A 41 -0.83 8.59 1.64
N GLU A 42 -0.84 8.19 0.37
CA GLU A 42 -0.43 9.05 -0.74
C GLU A 42 -1.41 10.21 -0.91
N LEU A 43 -2.72 9.94 -0.80
CA LEU A 43 -3.75 10.95 -0.99
C LEU A 43 -3.68 12.05 0.07
N ILE A 44 -3.27 11.71 1.30
CA ILE A 44 -3.18 12.70 2.38
C ILE A 44 -1.75 13.21 2.59
N GLY A 45 -0.83 12.86 1.69
CA GLY A 45 0.53 13.43 1.70
C GLY A 45 1.50 12.81 2.68
N LEU A 46 1.19 11.65 3.26
CA LEU A 46 2.09 10.96 4.19
C LEU A 46 3.14 10.11 3.47
N ARG A 47 2.96 9.89 2.19
CA ARG A 47 3.87 9.10 1.35
C ARG A 47 3.77 9.62 -0.07
N GLY A 48 4.90 9.64 -0.80
CA GLY A 48 4.91 10.02 -2.20
C GLY A 48 4.31 8.94 -3.08
N THR A 49 3.80 9.32 -4.24
CA THR A 49 3.09 8.39 -5.14
C THR A 49 4.00 7.31 -5.71
N ASP A 50 5.32 7.56 -5.78
CA ASP A 50 6.28 6.59 -6.29
C ASP A 50 7.06 5.86 -5.21
N ASP A 51 6.83 6.20 -3.93
CA ASP A 51 7.62 5.67 -2.83
C ASP A 51 7.50 4.14 -2.71
N LEU A 52 6.28 3.60 -2.82
CA LEU A 52 6.09 2.16 -2.71
C LEU A 52 6.86 1.41 -3.80
N ASN A 53 6.79 1.88 -5.04
CA ASN A 53 7.52 1.25 -6.15
C ASN A 53 9.02 1.30 -5.93
N THR A 54 9.52 2.43 -5.41
CA THR A 54 10.94 2.58 -5.08
C THR A 54 11.36 1.58 -4.00
N TRP A 55 10.57 1.45 -2.95
CA TRP A 55 10.89 0.55 -1.85
C TRP A 55 10.80 -0.92 -2.25
N ILE A 56 9.87 -1.28 -3.12
CA ILE A 56 9.79 -2.63 -3.68
C ILE A 56 11.09 -2.95 -4.43
N ALA A 57 11.52 -2.05 -5.29
CA ALA A 57 12.76 -2.25 -6.06
C ALA A 57 13.99 -2.28 -5.16
N ASP A 58 14.07 -1.38 -4.18
CA ASP A 58 15.20 -1.32 -3.25
C ASP A 58 15.31 -2.57 -2.39
N ALA A 59 14.19 -3.23 -2.11
CA ALA A 59 14.17 -4.47 -1.35
C ALA A 59 14.61 -5.69 -2.19
N GLY A 60 14.87 -5.53 -3.48
CA GLY A 60 15.21 -6.63 -4.36
C GLY A 60 14.01 -7.38 -4.90
N LEU A 61 12.86 -6.73 -4.91
CA LEU A 61 11.61 -7.28 -5.42
C LEU A 61 11.19 -6.56 -6.70
N ARG A 62 10.27 -7.15 -7.43
CA ARG A 62 9.61 -6.49 -8.55
C ARG A 62 8.12 -6.80 -8.54
N LEU A 63 7.37 -5.93 -9.14
CA LEU A 63 5.93 -6.08 -9.25
C LEU A 63 5.61 -6.97 -10.44
N LEU A 64 4.98 -8.12 -10.18
CA LEU A 64 4.52 -9.02 -11.24
C LEU A 64 3.17 -8.57 -11.77
N THR A 65 2.20 -8.36 -10.87
CA THR A 65 0.87 -7.88 -11.22
C THR A 65 0.36 -6.95 -10.14
N LYS A 66 -0.59 -6.10 -10.53
CA LYS A 66 -1.27 -5.18 -9.63
C LYS A 66 -2.73 -5.11 -10.03
N HIS A 67 -3.61 -5.33 -9.05
CA HIS A 67 -5.06 -5.22 -9.25
C HIS A 67 -5.61 -4.13 -8.37
N ASP A 68 -6.27 -3.17 -8.98
CA ASP A 68 -6.86 -2.03 -8.28
C ASP A 68 -8.35 -2.23 -8.10
N THR A 69 -8.85 -1.91 -6.91
CA THR A 69 -10.28 -1.85 -6.65
C THR A 69 -10.60 -0.56 -5.93
N THR A 70 -11.78 -0.03 -6.21
CA THR A 70 -12.27 1.16 -5.51
C THR A 70 -13.20 0.68 -4.40
N PRO A 71 -12.77 0.80 -3.13
CA PRO A 71 -13.62 0.34 -2.04
C PRO A 71 -14.87 1.23 -1.92
N LYS A 72 -15.98 0.60 -1.53
CA LYS A 72 -17.21 1.31 -1.24
C LYS A 72 -17.30 1.52 0.25
N HIS A 73 -17.10 2.76 0.69
CA HIS A 73 -17.22 3.12 2.10
C HIS A 73 -18.55 3.82 2.34
N ALA A 74 -19.27 3.41 3.37
CA ALA A 74 -20.48 4.10 3.77
C ALA A 74 -20.20 5.58 4.02
N LYS A 75 -19.09 5.89 4.66
CA LYS A 75 -18.69 7.26 4.96
C LYS A 75 -18.23 8.05 3.74
N ALA A 76 -17.86 7.38 2.66
CA ALA A 76 -17.51 8.08 1.43
C ALA A 76 -18.70 8.83 0.82
N GLN A 77 -19.92 8.45 1.21
CA GLN A 77 -21.14 9.10 0.78
C GLN A 77 -21.64 10.14 1.78
N ASP A 78 -20.99 10.25 2.92
CA ASP A 78 -21.35 11.22 3.95
C ASP A 78 -20.47 12.46 3.81
N SER A 79 -21.04 13.53 3.27
CA SER A 79 -20.32 14.77 3.02
C SER A 79 -19.84 15.47 4.29
N SER A 80 -20.35 15.08 5.46
CA SER A 80 -19.89 15.63 6.72
C SER A 80 -18.60 15.01 7.24
N ASP A 81 -18.17 13.87 6.67
CA ASP A 81 -16.92 13.23 7.04
C ASP A 81 -15.76 14.10 6.54
N VAL A 82 -14.84 14.47 7.45
CA VAL A 82 -13.70 15.30 7.10
C VAL A 82 -12.77 14.61 6.08
N LEU A 83 -12.83 13.28 5.96
CA LEU A 83 -12.06 12.51 4.99
C LEU A 83 -12.88 12.11 3.77
N HIS A 84 -14.09 12.66 3.61
CA HIS A 84 -15.00 12.28 2.53
C HIS A 84 -14.33 12.41 1.15
N ALA A 85 -13.71 13.55 0.87
CA ALA A 85 -13.07 13.81 -0.42
C ALA A 85 -11.92 12.85 -0.70
N VAL A 86 -11.17 12.49 0.35
CA VAL A 86 -10.04 11.57 0.24
C VAL A 86 -10.55 10.15 0.04
N ARG A 87 -11.51 9.71 0.84
CA ARG A 87 -12.06 8.36 0.76
C ARG A 87 -12.77 8.09 -0.57
N SER A 88 -13.38 9.09 -1.15
CA SER A 88 -14.04 8.94 -2.46
C SER A 88 -13.03 8.68 -3.58
N LYS A 89 -11.76 9.00 -3.37
CA LYS A 89 -10.68 8.78 -4.32
C LYS A 89 -9.80 7.59 -3.95
N GLU A 90 -10.07 6.94 -2.82
CA GLU A 90 -9.26 5.83 -2.35
C GLU A 90 -9.31 4.66 -3.31
N VAL A 91 -8.13 4.08 -3.60
CA VAL A 91 -7.99 2.86 -4.37
C VAL A 91 -7.25 1.86 -3.49
N THR A 92 -7.78 0.64 -3.39
CA THR A 92 -7.10 -0.47 -2.74
C THR A 92 -6.51 -1.35 -3.81
N SER A 93 -5.23 -1.66 -3.69
CA SER A 93 -4.50 -2.43 -4.68
C SER A 93 -3.95 -3.70 -4.09
N LEU A 94 -4.04 -4.78 -4.86
CA LEU A 94 -3.42 -6.05 -4.55
C LEU A 94 -2.16 -6.16 -5.42
N TYR A 95 -1.00 -6.15 -4.77
CA TYR A 95 0.29 -6.26 -5.43
C TYR A 95 0.79 -7.69 -5.33
N CYS A 96 1.18 -8.26 -6.45
CA CYS A 96 1.89 -9.54 -6.46
C CYS A 96 3.38 -9.26 -6.69
N LEU A 97 4.20 -9.60 -5.70
CA LEU A 97 5.62 -9.29 -5.69
C LEU A 97 6.42 -10.59 -5.89
N VAL A 98 7.48 -10.49 -6.67
CA VAL A 98 8.43 -11.58 -6.88
C VAL A 98 9.84 -11.04 -6.71
N LYS A 99 10.82 -11.94 -6.58
CA LYS A 99 12.22 -11.52 -6.54
C LYS A 99 12.65 -10.95 -7.89
N GLN A 100 13.53 -9.96 -7.85
CA GLN A 100 14.21 -9.47 -9.05
C GLN A 100 15.13 -10.58 -9.59
N ASP A 101 15.24 -10.60 -10.88
CA ASP A 101 16.17 -11.53 -11.57
C ASP A 101 17.63 -11.14 -11.34
#